data_1208fe8a7f86682e4144419e1cbcd7e2
#
_entry.id   1208fe8a7f86682e4144419e1cbcd7e2
#
_cell.length_a   1.000
_cell.length_b   1.000
_cell.length_c   1.000
_cell.angle_alpha   90.00
_cell.angle_beta   90.00
_cell.angle_gamma   90.00
#
_symmetry.space_group_name_H-M   'P 1'
#
loop_
_entity.id
_entity.type
_entity.pdbx_description
1 polymer ?
#
loop_
_entity_poly.entity_id
_entity_poly.type
_entity_poly.pdbx_seq_one_letter_code
_entity_poly.pdbx_strand_id
1 'polypeptide(L)'
;MNNINHKRRLFDIADSQMGYFTTSQAEEAGFKRPNFYVQIKNGNWKKEYQGIYRLSDYPVTDYEHYMVWYLWSRNKAGIPQGYFSYLTALNLYNLSEINPSRIYLTVPKKFRRSGDIPKILILFKNDLIENDVKQFKGFKITTPLRTLLDVIEKGEISDEIMSQAVTQAYKKGLIQKKNLDQFPILTIYTK
;
A
#
# COMPACT_ATOMS: atom_id res chain seq x y z
N MET A 1 4.29 -24.27 -27.79
CA MET A 1 4.99 -22.96 -27.75
C MET A 1 4.30 -21.87 -26.91
N ASN A 2 2.97 -21.84 -26.77
CA ASN A 2 2.26 -20.74 -26.09
C ASN A 2 2.41 -20.67 -24.55
N ASN A 3 2.62 -21.77 -23.84
CA ASN A 3 2.56 -21.80 -22.37
C ASN A 3 3.79 -21.15 -21.70
N ILE A 4 4.97 -21.24 -22.29
CA ILE A 4 6.20 -20.61 -21.76
C ILE A 4 6.09 -19.09 -21.85
N ASN A 5 5.51 -18.57 -22.93
CA ASN A 5 5.31 -17.13 -23.14
C ASN A 5 4.30 -16.54 -22.11
N HIS A 6 3.21 -17.28 -21.80
CA HIS A 6 2.22 -16.84 -20.79
C HIS A 6 2.83 -16.78 -19.39
N LYS A 7 3.62 -17.79 -18.99
CA LYS A 7 4.30 -17.80 -17.69
C LYS A 7 5.28 -16.64 -17.57
N ARG A 8 6.08 -16.37 -18.60
CA ARG A 8 7.02 -15.25 -18.60
C ARG A 8 6.30 -13.90 -18.49
N ARG A 9 5.27 -13.66 -19.28
CA ARG A 9 4.46 -12.44 -19.21
C ARG A 9 3.85 -12.23 -17.82
N LEU A 10 3.30 -13.28 -17.23
CA LEU A 10 2.74 -13.20 -15.88
C LEU A 10 3.82 -12.94 -14.85
N PHE A 11 5.00 -13.54 -15.00
CA PHE A 11 6.13 -13.31 -14.12
C PHE A 11 6.57 -11.84 -14.19
N ASP A 12 6.72 -11.28 -15.38
CA ASP A 12 7.11 -9.86 -15.57
C ASP A 12 6.11 -8.90 -14.89
N ILE A 13 4.80 -9.20 -14.97
CA ILE A 13 3.76 -8.45 -14.25
C ILE A 13 3.91 -8.61 -12.74
N ALA A 14 3.98 -9.86 -12.28
CA ALA A 14 4.02 -10.18 -10.86
C ALA A 14 5.30 -9.68 -10.17
N ASP A 15 6.44 -9.70 -10.86
CA ASP A 15 7.72 -9.24 -10.36
C ASP A 15 7.66 -7.77 -9.92
N SER A 16 7.02 -6.91 -10.70
CA SER A 16 6.79 -5.51 -10.33
C SER A 16 5.87 -5.32 -9.12
N GLN A 17 5.20 -6.38 -8.66
CA GLN A 17 4.17 -6.42 -7.62
C GLN A 17 4.51 -7.46 -6.54
N MET A 18 5.78 -7.73 -6.25
CA MET A 18 6.23 -8.68 -5.20
C MET A 18 5.65 -10.09 -5.38
N GLY A 19 5.51 -10.54 -6.62
CA GLY A 19 4.93 -11.83 -6.96
C GLY A 19 3.40 -11.85 -7.03
N TYR A 20 2.72 -10.76 -6.73
CA TYR A 20 1.25 -10.67 -6.77
C TYR A 20 0.74 -10.29 -8.15
N PHE A 21 -0.47 -10.72 -8.44
CA PHE A 21 -1.18 -10.36 -9.66
C PHE A 21 -2.69 -10.52 -9.48
N THR A 22 -3.44 -9.83 -10.34
CA THR A 22 -4.89 -9.89 -10.34
C THR A 22 -5.43 -10.87 -11.39
N THR A 23 -6.71 -11.22 -11.27
CA THR A 23 -7.41 -12.01 -12.31
C THR A 23 -7.22 -11.41 -13.71
N SER A 24 -7.42 -10.09 -13.84
CA SER A 24 -7.30 -9.42 -15.15
C SER A 24 -5.89 -9.50 -15.71
N GLN A 25 -4.87 -9.33 -14.87
CA GLN A 25 -3.47 -9.43 -15.26
C GLN A 25 -3.08 -10.86 -15.70
N ALA A 26 -3.63 -11.89 -15.03
CA ALA A 26 -3.44 -13.26 -15.46
C ALA A 26 -4.11 -13.54 -16.83
N GLU A 27 -5.30 -12.98 -17.06
CA GLU A 27 -5.98 -13.05 -18.36
C GLU A 27 -5.22 -12.31 -19.46
N GLU A 28 -4.68 -11.13 -19.16
CA GLU A 28 -3.81 -10.35 -20.04
C GLU A 28 -2.53 -11.11 -20.40
N ALA A 29 -1.94 -11.84 -19.45
CA ALA A 29 -0.80 -12.71 -19.69
C ALA A 29 -1.14 -13.96 -20.53
N GLY A 30 -2.44 -14.20 -20.79
CA GLY A 30 -2.93 -15.28 -21.65
C GLY A 30 -3.50 -16.52 -20.91
N PHE A 31 -3.63 -16.45 -19.58
CA PHE A 31 -4.27 -17.53 -18.82
C PHE A 31 -5.80 -17.40 -18.88
N LYS A 32 -6.49 -18.53 -19.08
CA LYS A 32 -7.97 -18.57 -19.07
C LYS A 32 -8.46 -18.86 -17.64
N ARG A 33 -9.49 -18.14 -17.19
CA ARG A 33 -10.08 -18.32 -15.83
C ARG A 33 -10.38 -19.78 -15.42
N PRO A 34 -10.97 -20.61 -16.29
CA PRO A 34 -11.20 -22.01 -15.92
C PRO A 34 -9.92 -22.76 -15.52
N ASN A 35 -8.76 -22.34 -16.02
CA ASN A 35 -7.48 -22.96 -15.74
C ASN A 35 -6.80 -22.44 -14.46
N PHE A 36 -7.34 -21.41 -13.80
CA PHE A 36 -6.75 -20.86 -12.57
C PHE A 36 -6.75 -21.88 -11.43
N TYR A 37 -7.83 -22.68 -11.33
CA TYR A 37 -7.90 -23.77 -10.37
C TYR A 37 -6.76 -24.78 -10.56
N VAL A 38 -6.41 -25.11 -11.81
CA VAL A 38 -5.30 -26.01 -12.11
C VAL A 38 -3.97 -25.43 -11.64
N GLN A 39 -3.74 -24.13 -11.85
CA GLN A 39 -2.52 -23.46 -11.38
C GLN A 39 -2.41 -23.49 -9.84
N ILE A 40 -3.52 -23.27 -9.14
CA ILE A 40 -3.57 -23.33 -7.68
C ILE A 40 -3.35 -24.77 -7.19
N LYS A 41 -4.05 -25.74 -7.77
CA LYS A 41 -3.94 -27.17 -7.41
C LYS A 41 -2.53 -27.72 -7.62
N ASN A 42 -1.85 -27.27 -8.67
CA ASN A 42 -0.46 -27.67 -8.97
C ASN A 42 0.58 -26.89 -8.13
N GLY A 43 0.15 -26.03 -7.21
CA GLY A 43 1.06 -25.26 -6.35
C GLY A 43 1.78 -24.11 -7.05
N ASN A 44 1.46 -23.78 -8.31
CA ASN A 44 2.10 -22.67 -9.02
C ASN A 44 1.64 -21.31 -8.49
N TRP A 45 0.38 -21.21 -8.05
CA TRP A 45 -0.25 -19.99 -7.56
C TRP A 45 -0.88 -20.22 -6.18
N LYS A 46 -0.83 -19.17 -5.36
CA LYS A 46 -1.62 -19.07 -4.12
C LYS A 46 -2.71 -18.03 -4.33
N LYS A 47 -3.94 -18.32 -3.86
CA LYS A 47 -5.02 -17.35 -3.81
C LYS A 47 -4.92 -16.60 -2.49
N GLU A 48 -4.55 -15.32 -2.54
CA GLU A 48 -4.36 -14.49 -1.35
C GLU A 48 -5.63 -13.72 -0.96
N TYR A 49 -6.39 -13.28 -1.97
CA TYR A 49 -7.67 -12.63 -1.77
C TYR A 49 -8.58 -12.85 -2.99
N GLN A 50 -9.83 -12.38 -2.91
CA GLN A 50 -10.74 -12.47 -4.06
C GLN A 50 -10.18 -11.73 -5.28
N GLY A 51 -9.87 -12.50 -6.33
CA GLY A 51 -9.30 -11.98 -7.58
C GLY A 51 -7.87 -11.46 -7.45
N ILE A 52 -7.14 -11.84 -6.39
CA ILE A 52 -5.73 -11.54 -6.18
C ILE A 52 -4.99 -12.85 -5.85
N TYR A 53 -3.91 -13.08 -6.54
CA TYR A 53 -3.10 -14.29 -6.48
C TYR A 53 -1.63 -13.91 -6.31
N ARG A 54 -0.81 -14.88 -5.92
CA ARG A 54 0.64 -14.77 -5.83
C ARG A 54 1.30 -15.97 -6.50
N LEU A 55 2.44 -15.76 -7.13
CA LEU A 55 3.30 -16.85 -7.58
C LEU A 55 3.89 -17.54 -6.35
N SER A 56 3.74 -18.86 -6.26
CA SER A 56 4.12 -19.62 -5.06
C SER A 56 5.63 -19.59 -4.79
N ASP A 57 6.43 -19.61 -5.86
CA ASP A 57 7.89 -19.63 -5.77
C ASP A 57 8.51 -18.22 -5.72
N TYR A 58 7.68 -17.17 -5.66
CA TYR A 58 8.21 -15.82 -5.55
C TYR A 58 8.75 -15.57 -4.12
N PRO A 59 9.94 -14.96 -3.96
CA PRO A 59 10.53 -14.73 -2.65
C PRO A 59 9.61 -13.93 -1.73
N VAL A 60 9.57 -14.32 -0.45
CA VAL A 60 8.84 -13.58 0.59
C VAL A 60 9.58 -12.30 0.93
N THR A 61 8.85 -11.21 1.09
CA THR A 61 9.37 -9.89 1.51
C THR A 61 8.60 -9.34 2.69
N ASP A 62 9.21 -8.46 3.48
CA ASP A 62 8.57 -7.85 4.68
C ASP A 62 7.31 -7.05 4.34
N TYR A 63 7.17 -6.63 3.09
CA TYR A 63 6.11 -5.72 2.65
C TYR A 63 5.03 -6.41 1.80
N GLU A 64 5.16 -7.72 1.56
CA GLU A 64 4.28 -8.42 0.62
C GLU A 64 2.80 -8.36 0.99
N HIS A 65 2.47 -8.43 2.29
CA HIS A 65 1.08 -8.38 2.75
C HIS A 65 0.37 -7.05 2.43
N TYR A 66 1.12 -5.94 2.24
CA TYR A 66 0.54 -4.67 1.80
C TYR A 66 0.14 -4.71 0.32
N MET A 67 0.83 -5.48 -0.52
CA MET A 67 0.53 -5.56 -1.95
C MET A 67 -0.89 -6.09 -2.21
N VAL A 68 -1.38 -7.02 -1.41
CA VAL A 68 -2.78 -7.51 -1.49
C VAL A 68 -3.76 -6.33 -1.42
N TRP A 69 -3.58 -5.45 -0.44
CA TRP A 69 -4.49 -4.33 -0.20
C TRP A 69 -4.30 -3.19 -1.18
N TYR A 70 -3.08 -3.01 -1.67
CA TYR A 70 -2.81 -2.09 -2.77
C TYR A 70 -3.56 -2.52 -4.02
N LEU A 71 -3.42 -3.77 -4.45
CA LEU A 71 -4.13 -4.35 -5.59
C LEU A 71 -5.65 -4.45 -5.35
N TRP A 72 -6.08 -4.65 -4.08
CA TRP A 72 -7.50 -4.61 -3.73
C TRP A 72 -8.11 -3.25 -4.05
N SER A 73 -7.39 -2.16 -3.86
CA SER A 73 -7.89 -0.80 -4.09
C SER A 73 -8.07 -0.42 -5.57
N ARG A 74 -7.80 -1.33 -6.51
CA ARG A 74 -7.86 -1.05 -7.96
C ARG A 74 -9.27 -0.65 -8.43
N ASN A 75 -9.32 0.27 -9.38
CA ASN A 75 -10.53 0.62 -10.10
C ASN A 75 -10.91 -0.43 -11.18
N LYS A 76 -11.95 -0.16 -11.96
CA LYS A 76 -12.38 -1.04 -13.06
C LYS A 76 -11.33 -1.22 -14.18
N ALA A 77 -10.43 -0.24 -14.35
CA ALA A 77 -9.31 -0.32 -15.28
C ALA A 77 -8.10 -1.08 -14.71
N GLY A 78 -8.21 -1.66 -13.52
CA GLY A 78 -7.13 -2.41 -12.87
C GLY A 78 -6.09 -1.53 -12.16
N ILE A 79 -6.27 -0.22 -12.12
CA ILE A 79 -5.32 0.74 -11.53
C ILE A 79 -5.58 0.87 -10.03
N PRO A 80 -4.59 0.54 -9.15
CA PRO A 80 -4.70 0.76 -7.71
C PRO A 80 -4.89 2.25 -7.39
N GLN A 81 -5.84 2.55 -6.49
CA GLN A 81 -6.20 3.90 -6.10
C GLN A 81 -5.88 4.23 -4.64
N GLY A 82 -5.48 3.23 -3.85
CA GLY A 82 -5.14 3.41 -2.44
C GLY A 82 -3.71 3.89 -2.25
N TYR A 83 -3.52 4.76 -1.27
CA TYR A 83 -2.24 5.20 -0.76
C TYR A 83 -2.15 4.76 0.69
N PHE A 84 -1.13 4.00 1.09
CA PHE A 84 -0.90 3.73 2.51
C PHE A 84 -0.65 5.04 3.23
N SER A 85 -1.32 5.25 4.36
CA SER A 85 -1.39 6.56 5.02
C SER A 85 -1.50 6.40 6.53
N TYR A 86 -1.57 7.50 7.25
CA TYR A 86 -1.77 7.53 8.71
C TYR A 86 -0.81 6.56 9.45
N LEU A 87 -1.34 5.75 10.37
CA LEU A 87 -0.54 4.86 11.22
C LEU A 87 0.20 3.79 10.42
N THR A 88 -0.35 3.32 9.29
CA THR A 88 0.36 2.40 8.41
C THR A 88 1.59 3.07 7.80
N ALA A 89 1.47 4.32 7.36
CA ALA A 89 2.61 5.05 6.81
C ALA A 89 3.65 5.39 7.89
N LEU A 90 3.23 5.76 9.11
CA LEU A 90 4.15 5.94 10.24
C LEU A 90 4.99 4.68 10.50
N ASN A 91 4.33 3.52 10.53
CA ASN A 91 4.99 2.23 10.73
C ASN A 91 5.95 1.91 9.57
N LEU A 92 5.52 2.05 8.31
CA LEU A 92 6.35 1.79 7.13
C LEU A 92 7.59 2.69 7.04
N TYR A 93 7.53 3.91 7.57
CA TYR A 93 8.68 4.80 7.68
C TYR A 93 9.51 4.57 8.96
N ASN A 94 9.06 3.68 9.85
CA ASN A 94 9.66 3.48 11.18
C ASN A 94 9.80 4.81 11.94
N LEU A 95 8.73 5.62 11.97
CA LEU A 95 8.72 6.92 12.64
C LEU A 95 8.30 6.84 14.10
N SER A 96 7.67 5.74 14.49
CA SER A 96 7.27 5.46 15.87
C SER A 96 7.24 3.94 16.10
N GLU A 97 7.09 3.53 17.36
CA GLU A 97 6.93 2.13 17.76
C GLU A 97 5.52 1.58 17.52
N ILE A 98 4.62 2.40 16.96
CA ILE A 98 3.25 1.96 16.65
C ILE A 98 3.29 0.83 15.62
N ASN A 99 2.65 -0.28 15.99
CA ASN A 99 2.33 -1.38 15.08
C ASN A 99 0.80 -1.49 14.96
N PRO A 100 0.19 -0.85 13.97
CA PRO A 100 -1.26 -0.81 13.86
C PRO A 100 -1.83 -2.19 13.51
N SER A 101 -2.88 -2.61 14.22
CA SER A 101 -3.61 -3.86 13.93
C SER A 101 -4.45 -3.80 12.66
N ARG A 102 -4.61 -2.64 12.07
CA ARG A 102 -5.35 -2.39 10.83
C ARG A 102 -4.48 -1.66 9.83
N ILE A 103 -4.87 -1.74 8.57
CA ILE A 103 -4.19 -1.10 7.45
C ILE A 103 -4.97 0.16 7.04
N TYR A 104 -4.30 1.29 7.10
CA TYR A 104 -4.85 2.60 6.79
C TYR A 104 -4.53 2.97 5.34
N LEU A 105 -5.59 3.21 4.56
CA LEU A 105 -5.50 3.61 3.16
C LEU A 105 -6.27 4.90 2.94
N THR A 106 -5.64 5.89 2.33
CA THR A 106 -6.34 7.02 1.71
C THR A 106 -6.70 6.65 0.27
N VAL A 107 -7.97 6.85 -0.08
CA VAL A 107 -8.50 6.60 -1.43
C VAL A 107 -9.18 7.87 -1.95
N PRO A 108 -9.33 8.05 -3.28
CA PRO A 108 -10.04 9.21 -3.82
C PRO A 108 -11.45 9.35 -3.26
N LYS A 109 -11.96 10.58 -3.14
CA LYS A 109 -13.33 10.86 -2.67
C LYS A 109 -14.39 10.08 -3.45
N LYS A 110 -14.17 9.89 -4.75
CA LYS A 110 -15.06 9.14 -5.65
C LYS A 110 -14.81 7.63 -5.65
N PHE A 111 -13.89 7.13 -4.81
CA PHE A 111 -13.61 5.70 -4.73
C PHE A 111 -14.88 4.92 -4.39
N ARG A 112 -15.15 3.91 -5.21
CA ARG A 112 -16.27 2.97 -5.02
C ARG A 112 -15.78 1.56 -5.31
N ARG A 113 -16.23 0.64 -4.47
CA ARG A 113 -15.98 -0.78 -4.65
C ARG A 113 -17.25 -1.56 -4.42
N SER A 114 -17.49 -2.56 -5.26
CA SER A 114 -18.57 -3.53 -5.02
C SER A 114 -18.14 -4.50 -3.90
N GLY A 115 -19.02 -4.78 -2.99
CA GLY A 115 -18.82 -5.64 -1.82
C GLY A 115 -18.29 -4.91 -0.59
N ASP A 116 -18.20 -5.66 0.50
CA ASP A 116 -17.81 -5.14 1.79
C ASP A 116 -16.32 -4.73 1.83
N ILE A 117 -16.04 -3.71 2.61
CA ILE A 117 -14.67 -3.32 2.92
C ILE A 117 -14.10 -4.34 3.90
N PRO A 118 -12.93 -4.95 3.59
CA PRO A 118 -12.28 -5.88 4.51
C PRO A 118 -12.07 -5.26 5.89
N LYS A 119 -12.39 -6.00 6.96
CA LYS A 119 -12.31 -5.51 8.36
C LYS A 119 -10.91 -5.03 8.75
N ILE A 120 -9.87 -5.54 8.08
CA ILE A 120 -8.48 -5.12 8.28
C ILE A 120 -8.21 -3.70 7.77
N LEU A 121 -9.04 -3.17 6.86
CA LEU A 121 -8.83 -1.86 6.24
C LEU A 121 -9.58 -0.76 6.98
N ILE A 122 -8.90 0.36 7.15
CA ILE A 122 -9.49 1.67 7.47
C ILE A 122 -9.30 2.57 6.24
N LEU A 123 -10.41 3.05 5.68
CA LEU A 123 -10.38 3.90 4.50
C LEU A 123 -10.66 5.36 4.85
N PHE A 124 -9.78 6.24 4.41
CA PHE A 124 -10.01 7.68 4.38
C PHE A 124 -10.27 8.14 2.96
N LYS A 125 -11.28 8.94 2.75
CA LYS A 125 -11.62 9.50 1.44
C LYS A 125 -11.06 10.90 1.30
N ASN A 126 -9.99 11.04 0.52
CA ASN A 126 -9.39 12.35 0.21
C ASN A 126 -8.74 12.32 -1.17
N ASP A 127 -8.81 13.43 -1.88
CA ASP A 127 -8.12 13.59 -3.16
C ASP A 127 -6.73 14.17 -2.87
N LEU A 128 -5.72 13.29 -2.88
CA LEU A 128 -4.31 13.66 -2.66
C LEU A 128 -3.71 14.22 -3.96
N ILE A 129 -2.87 15.23 -3.83
CA ILE A 129 -2.08 15.78 -4.94
C ILE A 129 -0.76 14.99 -5.10
N GLU A 130 -0.08 15.16 -6.21
CA GLU A 130 1.16 14.44 -6.52
C GLU A 130 2.24 14.62 -5.45
N ASN A 131 2.35 15.83 -4.87
CA ASN A 131 3.30 16.15 -3.81
C ASN A 131 2.98 15.49 -2.46
N ASP A 132 1.77 14.96 -2.27
CA ASP A 132 1.35 14.27 -1.05
C ASP A 132 1.75 12.80 -1.04
N VAL A 133 2.18 12.25 -2.18
CA VAL A 133 2.37 10.82 -2.37
C VAL A 133 3.70 10.48 -3.01
N LYS A 134 4.18 9.28 -2.77
CA LYS A 134 5.38 8.75 -3.44
C LYS A 134 5.31 7.24 -3.63
N GLN A 135 6.17 6.72 -4.49
CA GLN A 135 6.40 5.28 -4.62
C GLN A 135 7.20 4.76 -3.41
N PHE A 136 6.82 3.58 -2.94
CA PHE A 136 7.49 2.89 -1.85
C PHE A 136 7.38 1.37 -2.06
N LYS A 137 8.51 0.70 -2.31
CA LYS A 137 8.54 -0.78 -2.41
C LYS A 137 7.45 -1.39 -3.32
N GLY A 138 7.17 -0.80 -4.47
CA GLY A 138 6.18 -1.31 -5.44
C GLY A 138 4.73 -0.84 -5.24
N PHE A 139 4.41 -0.15 -4.16
CA PHE A 139 3.10 0.47 -3.92
C PHE A 139 3.23 1.97 -3.60
N LYS A 140 2.11 2.66 -3.48
CA LYS A 140 2.09 4.10 -3.18
C LYS A 140 1.77 4.37 -1.71
N ILE A 141 2.41 5.39 -1.16
CA ILE A 141 2.30 5.81 0.23
C ILE A 141 2.22 7.35 0.31
N THR A 142 1.57 7.90 1.32
CA THR A 142 1.67 9.35 1.60
C THR A 142 3.11 9.72 1.96
N THR A 143 3.56 10.92 1.55
CA THR A 143 4.89 11.43 1.95
C THR A 143 4.98 11.54 3.47
N PRO A 144 6.19 11.52 4.06
CA PRO A 144 6.35 11.65 5.50
C PRO A 144 5.69 12.92 6.06
N LEU A 145 5.83 14.05 5.38
CA LEU A 145 5.19 15.30 5.79
C LEU A 145 3.66 15.16 5.79
N ARG A 146 3.08 14.67 4.70
CA ARG A 146 1.63 14.46 4.60
C ARG A 146 1.15 13.47 5.67
N THR A 147 1.88 12.39 5.90
CA THR A 147 1.57 11.41 6.94
C THR A 147 1.49 12.04 8.33
N LEU A 148 2.49 12.85 8.70
CA LEU A 148 2.52 13.52 10.01
C LEU A 148 1.34 14.48 10.16
N LEU A 149 1.05 15.29 9.14
CA LEU A 149 -0.07 16.24 9.16
C LEU A 149 -1.42 15.51 9.29
N ASP A 150 -1.63 14.42 8.53
CA ASP A 150 -2.85 13.63 8.61
C ASP A 150 -3.07 13.02 10.00
N VAL A 151 -1.99 12.54 10.65
CA VAL A 151 -2.07 11.93 11.99
C VAL A 151 -2.34 13.00 13.05
N ILE A 152 -1.73 14.18 12.95
CA ILE A 152 -2.01 15.32 13.84
C ILE A 152 -3.48 15.74 13.72
N GLU A 153 -3.95 15.94 12.49
CA GLU A 153 -5.34 16.33 12.23
C GLU A 153 -6.35 15.34 12.84
N LYS A 154 -6.01 14.06 12.79
CA LYS A 154 -6.88 12.99 13.30
C LYS A 154 -6.86 12.87 14.83
N GLY A 155 -5.73 13.16 15.47
CA GLY A 155 -5.60 13.15 16.95
C GLY A 155 -5.80 11.77 17.59
N GLU A 156 -5.46 10.67 16.89
CA GLU A 156 -5.69 9.29 17.38
C GLU A 156 -4.52 8.71 18.18
N ILE A 157 -3.40 9.42 18.29
CA ILE A 157 -2.21 8.98 19.04
C ILE A 157 -1.82 10.01 20.11
N SER A 158 -1.08 9.56 21.14
CA SER A 158 -0.62 10.46 22.18
C SER A 158 0.43 11.45 21.65
N ASP A 159 0.55 12.59 22.36
CA ASP A 159 1.56 13.62 22.03
C ASP A 159 2.99 13.08 22.10
N GLU A 160 3.26 12.11 22.99
CA GLU A 160 4.57 11.44 23.10
C GLU A 160 4.93 10.69 21.81
N ILE A 161 3.99 9.90 21.31
CA ILE A 161 4.17 9.13 20.08
C ILE A 161 4.28 10.09 18.89
N MET A 162 3.51 11.16 18.87
CA MET A 162 3.60 12.18 17.83
C MET A 162 4.95 12.91 17.87
N SER A 163 5.44 13.28 19.07
CA SER A 163 6.77 13.86 19.25
C SER A 163 7.89 12.92 18.77
N GLN A 164 7.77 11.63 19.09
CA GLN A 164 8.70 10.61 18.58
C GLN A 164 8.68 10.61 17.04
N ALA A 165 7.49 10.59 16.42
CA ALA A 165 7.34 10.50 14.97
C ALA A 165 7.93 11.74 14.26
N VAL A 166 7.64 12.95 14.73
CA VAL A 166 8.17 14.20 14.16
C VAL A 166 9.68 14.26 14.30
N THR A 167 10.20 13.96 15.51
CA THR A 167 11.63 13.95 15.81
C THR A 167 12.38 12.93 14.94
N GLN A 168 11.86 11.72 14.80
CA GLN A 168 12.45 10.69 13.94
C GLN A 168 12.41 11.09 12.46
N ALA A 169 11.33 11.68 11.98
CA ALA A 169 11.23 12.15 10.62
C ALA A 169 12.27 13.23 10.32
N TYR A 170 12.48 14.16 11.25
CA TYR A 170 13.49 15.20 11.13
C TYR A 170 14.92 14.63 11.17
N LYS A 171 15.23 13.76 12.16
CA LYS A 171 16.55 13.10 12.28
C LYS A 171 16.92 12.26 11.06
N LYS A 172 15.93 11.58 10.44
CA LYS A 172 16.12 10.80 9.23
C LYS A 172 16.16 11.65 7.94
N GLY A 173 16.02 12.98 8.04
CA GLY A 173 15.95 13.88 6.88
C GLY A 173 14.71 13.71 6.00
N LEU A 174 13.67 13.03 6.51
CA LEU A 174 12.41 12.83 5.80
C LEU A 174 11.54 14.07 5.78
N ILE A 175 11.70 14.95 6.76
CA ILE A 175 11.23 16.34 6.77
C ILE A 175 12.42 17.26 7.06
N GLN A 176 12.32 18.53 6.64
CA GLN A 176 13.37 19.52 6.74
C GLN A 176 12.88 20.73 7.54
N LYS A 177 13.81 21.61 7.95
CA LYS A 177 13.47 22.86 8.67
C LYS A 177 12.40 23.67 7.96
N LYS A 178 12.46 23.79 6.62
CA LYS A 178 11.45 24.48 5.83
C LYS A 178 10.03 23.92 6.01
N ASN A 179 9.90 22.61 6.31
CA ASN A 179 8.59 22.01 6.57
C ASN A 179 8.06 22.40 7.95
N LEU A 180 8.95 22.55 8.94
CA LEU A 180 8.60 23.04 10.27
C LEU A 180 8.17 24.51 10.20
N ASP A 181 8.90 25.31 9.43
CA ASP A 181 8.59 26.73 9.22
C ASP A 181 7.24 26.92 8.49
N GLN A 182 6.94 26.05 7.51
CA GLN A 182 5.68 26.06 6.75
C GLN A 182 4.48 25.57 7.56
N PHE A 183 4.71 24.59 8.45
CA PHE A 183 3.67 23.97 9.27
C PHE A 183 4.01 24.05 10.76
N PRO A 184 3.76 25.21 11.41
CA PRO A 184 4.14 25.43 12.82
C PRO A 184 3.59 24.41 13.80
N ILE A 185 2.47 23.74 13.47
CA ILE A 185 1.92 22.65 14.28
C ILE A 185 2.93 21.51 14.53
N LEU A 186 3.85 21.27 13.60
CA LEU A 186 4.90 20.27 13.77
C LEU A 186 5.91 20.65 14.83
N THR A 187 6.14 21.95 15.06
CA THR A 187 7.13 22.44 16.05
C THR A 187 6.73 22.13 17.49
N ILE A 188 5.43 21.96 17.76
CA ILE A 188 4.91 21.54 19.06
C ILE A 188 5.50 20.18 19.47
N TYR A 189 5.81 19.35 18.49
CA TYR A 189 6.27 17.97 18.65
C TYR A 189 7.79 17.79 18.44
N THR A 190 8.57 18.88 18.29
CA THR A 190 10.04 18.81 18.09
C THR A 190 10.85 18.91 19.39
N LYS A 191 10.31 18.49 20.51
CA LYS A 191 11.02 18.53 21.81
C LYS A 191 12.11 17.49 21.94
#